data_bfc10f95ca30b1a43678583e8d6fc74e
#
_entry.id   bfc10f95ca30b1a43678583e8d6fc74e
#
_cell.length_a   1.000
_cell.length_b   1.000
_cell.length_c   1.000
_cell.angle_alpha   90.00
_cell.angle_beta   90.00
_cell.angle_gamma   90.00
#
_symmetry.space_group_name_H-M   'P 1'
#
loop_
_entity.id
_entity.type
_entity.pdbx_description
1 polymer ?
#
loop_
_entity_poly.entity_id
_entity_poly.type
_entity_poly.pdbx_seq_one_letter_code
_entity_poly.pdbx_strand_id
1 'polypeptide(L)' 'MLINTFCTLLITCAMLVVQSANPVYSVLYLILAFFNASSLVLLSGHDYMGAIFIILYVG' A
#
# COMPACT_ATOMS: atom_id res chain seq x y z
N MET A 1 13.79 -11.14 2.75
CA MET A 1 13.53 -11.56 1.38
C MET A 1 12.14 -11.18 0.93
N LEU A 2 11.10 -11.72 1.55
CA LEU A 2 9.73 -11.30 1.22
C LEU A 2 9.52 -9.82 1.49
N ILE A 3 10.08 -9.33 2.59
CA ILE A 3 9.96 -7.92 2.97
C ILE A 3 10.63 -7.03 1.92
N ASN A 4 11.78 -7.43 1.42
CA ASN A 4 12.47 -6.67 0.38
C ASN A 4 11.64 -6.58 -0.89
N THR A 5 11.04 -7.70 -1.31
CA THR A 5 10.17 -7.73 -2.48
C THR A 5 8.98 -6.79 -2.29
N PHE A 6 8.35 -6.84 -1.14
CA PHE A 6 7.22 -5.97 -0.82
C PHE A 6 7.63 -4.50 -0.83
N CYS A 7 8.77 -4.19 -0.23
CA CYS A 7 9.27 -2.81 -0.22
C CYS A 7 9.51 -2.29 -1.64
N THR A 8 10.11 -3.12 -2.49
CA THR A 8 10.34 -2.76 -3.89
C THR A 8 9.03 -2.48 -4.59
N LEU A 9 8.03 -3.33 -4.38
CA LEU A 9 6.71 -3.12 -4.96
C LEU A 9 6.08 -1.83 -4.48
N LEU A 10 6.20 -1.53 -3.20
CA LEU A 10 5.67 -0.30 -2.63
C LEU A 10 6.32 0.93 -3.26
N ILE A 11 7.63 0.91 -3.37
CA ILE A 11 8.37 2.03 -3.97
C ILE A 11 7.97 2.20 -5.43
N THR A 12 7.86 1.10 -6.16
CA THR A 12 7.44 1.14 -7.55
C THR A 12 6.03 1.73 -7.67
N CYS A 13 5.11 1.27 -6.85
CA CYS A 13 3.75 1.80 -6.85
C CYS A 13 3.72 3.28 -6.52
N ALA A 14 4.52 3.71 -5.55
CA ALA A 14 4.59 5.12 -5.17
C ALA A 14 5.08 5.97 -6.34
N MET A 15 6.10 5.50 -7.04
CA MET A 15 6.62 6.22 -8.20
C MET A 15 5.57 6.31 -9.30
N LEU A 16 4.83 5.24 -9.52
CA LEU A 16 3.76 5.24 -10.51
C LEU A 16 2.66 6.23 -10.16
N VAL A 17 2.34 6.34 -8.88
CA VAL A 17 1.34 7.32 -8.41
C VAL A 17 1.79 8.73 -8.73
N VAL A 18 3.05 9.03 -8.47
CA VAL A 18 3.60 10.37 -8.72
C VAL A 18 3.61 10.69 -10.20
N GLN A 19 3.96 9.72 -11.03
CA GLN A 19 4.05 9.93 -12.49
C GLN A 19 2.70 9.81 -13.19
N SER A 20 1.69 9.33 -12.50
CA SER A 20 0.37 9.16 -13.11
C SER A 20 -0.27 10.51 -13.42
N ALA A 21 -0.72 10.67 -14.66
CA ALA A 21 -1.38 11.89 -15.09
C ALA A 21 -2.85 11.92 -14.68
N ASN A 22 -3.47 10.74 -14.55
CA ASN A 22 -4.89 10.64 -14.20
C ASN A 22 -5.08 10.50 -12.71
N PRO A 23 -5.86 11.39 -12.07
CA PRO A 23 -6.12 11.29 -10.63
C PRO A 23 -6.84 10.02 -10.22
N VAL A 24 -7.64 9.43 -11.13
CA VAL A 24 -8.34 8.18 -10.85
C VAL A 24 -7.35 7.04 -10.63
N TYR A 25 -6.38 6.93 -11.51
CA TYR A 25 -5.36 5.90 -11.38
C TYR A 25 -4.47 6.13 -10.15
N SER A 26 -4.20 7.39 -9.86
CA SER A 26 -3.40 7.74 -8.67
C SER A 26 -4.06 7.20 -7.40
N VAL A 27 -5.37 7.39 -7.29
CA VAL A 27 -6.12 6.92 -6.12
C VAL A 27 -6.09 5.40 -6.04
N LEU A 28 -6.29 4.73 -7.18
CA LEU A 28 -6.26 3.27 -7.23
C LEU A 28 -4.90 2.73 -6.79
N TYR A 29 -3.84 3.30 -7.31
CA TYR A 29 -2.49 2.88 -6.93
C TYR A 29 -2.21 3.16 -5.46
N LEU A 30 -2.69 4.29 -4.96
CA LEU A 30 -2.53 4.63 -3.56
C LEU A 30 -3.19 3.59 -2.66
N ILE A 31 -4.41 3.19 -2.99
CA ILE A 31 -5.13 2.16 -2.24
C ILE A 31 -4.36 0.85 -2.29
N LEU A 32 -3.85 0.49 -3.47
CA LEU A 32 -3.08 -0.72 -3.65
C LEU A 32 -1.81 -0.71 -2.80
N ALA A 33 -1.11 0.42 -2.77
CA ALA A 33 0.09 0.56 -1.96
C ALA A 33 -0.22 0.41 -0.48
N PHE A 34 -1.31 1.03 -0.02
CA PHE A 34 -1.74 0.88 1.37
C PHE A 34 -2.12 -0.56 1.68
N PHE A 35 -2.77 -1.23 0.75
CA PHE A 35 -3.12 -2.63 0.93
C PHE A 35 -1.89 -3.49 1.13
N ASN A 36 -0.87 -3.28 0.30
CA ASN A 36 0.39 -4.00 0.41
C ASN A 36 1.09 -3.70 1.74
N ALA A 37 1.12 -2.43 2.13
CA ALA A 37 1.73 -2.03 3.40
C ALA A 37 1.01 -2.69 4.58
N SER A 38 -0.31 -2.74 4.53
CA SER A 38 -1.10 -3.41 5.56
C SER A 38 -0.79 -4.90 5.63
N SER A 39 -0.59 -5.54 4.49
CA SER A 39 -0.20 -6.95 4.46
C SER A 39 1.11 -7.16 5.20
N LEU A 40 2.07 -6.26 5.03
CA LEU A 40 3.33 -6.32 5.77
C LEU A 40 3.11 -6.22 7.27
N VAL A 41 2.26 -5.30 7.68
CA VAL A 41 1.93 -5.11 9.10
C VAL A 41 1.25 -6.36 9.66
N LEU A 42 0.36 -6.95 8.89
CA LEU A 42 -0.32 -8.19 9.29
C LEU A 42 0.68 -9.33 9.50
N LEU A 43 1.62 -9.46 8.57
CA LEU A 43 2.66 -10.49 8.68
C LEU A 43 3.56 -10.27 9.87
N SER A 44 3.76 -9.01 10.24
CA SER A 44 4.59 -8.66 11.39
C SER A 44 3.91 -8.93 12.73
N GLY A 45 2.62 -9.22 12.72
CA GLY A 45 1.87 -9.52 13.93
C GLY A 45 0.94 -8.42 14.40
N HIS A 46 0.93 -7.28 13.72
CA HIS A 46 0.07 -6.15 14.06
C HIS A 46 -1.22 -6.18 13.24
N ASP A 47 -1.95 -7.26 13.40
CA ASP A 47 -3.16 -7.51 12.63
C ASP A 47 -4.18 -6.37 12.78
N TYR A 48 -4.35 -5.90 13.99
CA TYR A 48 -5.34 -4.88 14.30
C TYR A 48 -5.01 -3.53 13.66
N MET A 49 -3.75 -3.13 13.75
CA MET A 49 -3.31 -1.84 13.20
C MET A 49 -3.46 -1.78 11.68
N GLY A 50 -3.06 -2.85 11.01
CA GLY A 50 -3.19 -2.92 9.55
C GLY A 50 -4.63 -2.79 9.10
N ALA A 51 -5.54 -3.50 9.78
CA ALA A 51 -6.96 -3.44 9.45
C ALA A 51 -7.51 -2.03 9.63
N ILE A 52 -7.14 -1.35 10.70
CA ILE A 52 -7.60 0.02 10.95
C ILE A 52 -7.12 0.95 9.84
N PHE A 53 -5.86 0.84 9.44
CA PHE A 53 -5.33 1.67 8.36
C PHE A 53 -6.10 1.48 7.06
N ILE A 54 -6.38 0.24 6.70
CA ILE A 54 -7.14 -0.05 5.48
C ILE A 54 -8.52 0.59 5.57
N ILE A 55 -9.22 0.39 6.66
CA ILE A 55 -10.58 0.90 6.84
C ILE A 55 -10.61 2.42 6.78
N LEU A 56 -9.68 3.07 7.46
CA LEU A 56 -9.63 4.53 7.50
C LEU A 56 -9.33 5.15 6.14
N TYR A 57 -8.41 4.55 5.40
CA TYR A 57 -7.98 5.13 4.12
C TYR A 57 -8.89 4.73 2.96
N VAL A 58 -9.44 3.55 2.98
CA VAL A 58 -10.38 3.11 1.95
C VAL A 58 -11.77 3.67 2.20
N GLY A 59 -12.15 3.73 3.48
CA GLY A 59 -13.42 4.32 3.87
C GLY A 59 -13.30 5.81 3.99
#